data_eac5c7a77c079f1f14fa22701b509f76
#
_entry.id   eac5c7a77c079f1f14fa22701b509f76
#
_cell.length_a   1.000
_cell.length_b   1.000
_cell.length_c   1.000
_cell.angle_alpha   90.00
_cell.angle_beta   90.00
_cell.angle_gamma   90.00
#
_symmetry.space_group_name_H-M   'P 1'
#
loop_
_entity.id
_entity.type
_entity.pdbx_description
1 polymer ?
#
loop_
_entity_poly.entity_id
_entity_poly.type
_entity_poly.pdbx_seq_one_letter_code
_entity_poly.pdbx_strand_id
1 'polypeptide(L)'
;ISLESGKHVLIEKPLASSVDEGEYLVSLAREKGLQLMCDHTFCYTGAVRKMKEIIVSGELGQLYYFDSVRINLGLFQHDINVIWDLAPHDLSILDFLIETKPIQVSAKGACHAGNGLENIAYVTIEYADNFIAHLHLNWLSPLKVRKTIIGSSEKMLVWNDLEPAEKIKIYDKGIMVKDEEMEERGRLLVSYRSGDIYVPHIDQTEALSVMITEFASCIKEDRQALTDGEAGLRVLQILKATEQSIKNDGANVPIQ
;
A
#
# COMPACT_ATOMS: atom_id res chain seq x y z
N ILE A 1 -3.20 20.90 18.80
CA ILE A 1 -3.72 20.96 20.18
C ILE A 1 -3.15 19.81 21.02
N SER A 2 -3.40 18.53 20.71
CA SER A 2 -2.96 17.40 21.57
C SER A 2 -1.45 17.31 21.72
N LEU A 3 -0.70 17.35 20.61
CA LEU A 3 0.77 17.38 20.63
C LEU A 3 1.30 18.62 21.35
N GLU A 4 0.71 19.79 21.11
CA GLU A 4 1.09 21.04 21.80
C GLU A 4 0.90 20.94 23.31
N SER A 5 -0.12 20.17 23.74
CA SER A 5 -0.40 19.88 25.15
C SER A 5 0.44 18.73 25.74
N GLY A 6 1.46 18.25 25.01
CA GLY A 6 2.38 17.21 25.48
C GLY A 6 1.76 15.82 25.55
N LYS A 7 0.84 15.49 24.64
CA LYS A 7 0.19 14.17 24.57
C LYS A 7 0.70 13.38 23.36
N HIS A 8 0.96 12.11 23.57
CA HIS A 8 1.13 11.17 22.45
C HIS A 8 -0.19 11.04 21.69
N VAL A 9 -0.15 10.88 20.37
CA VAL A 9 -1.34 10.94 19.52
C VAL A 9 -1.39 9.73 18.59
N LEU A 10 -2.51 9.03 18.62
CA LEU A 10 -2.95 8.10 17.58
C LEU A 10 -4.07 8.78 16.80
N ILE A 11 -3.89 8.95 15.49
CA ILE A 11 -4.81 9.68 14.62
C ILE A 11 -5.38 8.76 13.54
N GLU A 12 -6.66 8.91 13.24
CA GLU A 12 -7.30 8.26 12.10
C GLU A 12 -6.66 8.65 10.77
N LYS A 13 -6.70 7.73 9.81
CA LYS A 13 -6.25 7.99 8.44
C LYS A 13 -7.17 8.98 7.71
N PRO A 14 -6.63 9.83 6.85
CA PRO A 14 -5.22 10.10 6.62
C PRO A 14 -4.61 10.92 7.77
N LEU A 15 -3.26 10.96 7.87
CA LEU A 15 -2.54 11.68 8.93
C LEU A 15 -2.96 13.15 9.06
N ALA A 16 -3.22 13.81 7.94
CA ALA A 16 -3.67 15.19 7.85
C ALA A 16 -4.42 15.43 6.53
N SER A 17 -4.97 16.63 6.34
CA SER A 17 -5.65 17.02 5.10
C SER A 17 -4.70 17.53 4.01
N SER A 18 -3.44 17.82 4.36
CA SER A 18 -2.39 18.27 3.43
C SER A 18 -1.01 17.79 3.86
N VAL A 19 -0.06 17.81 2.93
CA VAL A 19 1.35 17.49 3.21
C VAL A 19 1.94 18.46 4.22
N ASP A 20 1.71 19.77 4.05
CA ASP A 20 2.24 20.81 4.96
C ASP A 20 1.77 20.60 6.41
N GLU A 21 0.49 20.25 6.60
CA GLU A 21 -0.04 19.90 7.93
C GLU A 21 0.60 18.62 8.48
N GLY A 22 0.79 17.61 7.63
CA GLY A 22 1.48 16.38 7.99
C GLY A 22 2.91 16.63 8.45
N GLU A 23 3.67 17.42 7.70
CA GLU A 23 5.05 17.83 8.04
C GLU A 23 5.11 18.61 9.36
N TYR A 24 4.16 19.53 9.56
CA TYR A 24 4.05 20.26 10.83
C TYR A 24 3.81 19.31 12.01
N LEU A 25 2.86 18.36 11.88
CA LEU A 25 2.55 17.39 12.94
C LEU A 25 3.75 16.49 13.26
N VAL A 26 4.44 16.00 12.25
CA VAL A 26 5.63 15.15 12.40
C VAL A 26 6.77 15.94 13.09
N SER A 27 7.02 17.16 12.63
CA SER A 27 8.04 18.04 13.20
C SER A 27 7.75 18.36 14.66
N LEU A 28 6.50 18.71 14.98
CA LEU A 28 6.07 19.03 16.33
C LEU A 28 6.18 17.81 17.28
N ALA A 29 5.77 16.62 16.80
CA ALA A 29 5.90 15.38 17.58
C ALA A 29 7.37 15.08 17.89
N ARG A 30 8.26 15.22 16.91
CA ARG A 30 9.72 15.02 17.06
C ARG A 30 10.32 16.04 18.04
N GLU A 31 10.01 17.33 17.88
CA GLU A 31 10.50 18.40 18.77
C GLU A 31 10.13 18.14 20.23
N LYS A 32 8.93 17.62 20.47
CA LYS A 32 8.43 17.36 21.83
C LYS A 32 8.73 15.97 22.37
N GLY A 33 9.39 15.10 21.61
CA GLY A 33 9.64 13.71 22.02
C GLY A 33 8.35 12.91 22.21
N LEU A 34 7.33 13.15 21.37
CA LEU A 34 6.03 12.52 21.48
C LEU A 34 5.81 11.50 20.36
N GLN A 35 5.12 10.41 20.70
CA GLN A 35 4.67 9.45 19.68
C GLN A 35 3.51 10.05 18.90
N LEU A 36 3.66 10.07 17.58
CA LEU A 36 2.60 10.33 16.62
C LEU A 36 2.44 9.09 15.74
N MET A 37 1.30 8.46 15.78
CA MET A 37 1.00 7.24 15.04
C MET A 37 -0.27 7.42 14.22
N CYS A 38 -0.24 6.98 12.95
CA CYS A 38 -1.40 7.00 12.08
C CYS A 38 -2.10 5.64 12.09
N ASP A 39 -3.43 5.63 12.13
CA ASP A 39 -4.22 4.41 12.03
C ASP A 39 -4.17 3.83 10.61
N HIS A 40 -3.12 3.09 10.36
CA HIS A 40 -2.97 2.20 9.21
C HIS A 40 -3.21 0.75 9.64
N THR A 41 -4.41 0.47 10.15
CA THR A 41 -4.80 -0.82 10.77
C THR A 41 -4.41 -2.03 9.93
N PHE A 42 -4.47 -1.95 8.59
CA PHE A 42 -4.11 -3.09 7.72
C PHE A 42 -2.67 -3.57 7.92
N CYS A 43 -1.72 -2.69 8.26
CA CYS A 43 -0.33 -3.07 8.53
C CYS A 43 -0.19 -4.00 9.76
N TYR A 44 -1.22 -4.04 10.61
CA TYR A 44 -1.27 -4.88 11.81
C TYR A 44 -2.04 -6.17 11.62
N THR A 45 -2.66 -6.39 10.44
CA THR A 45 -3.32 -7.67 10.14
C THR A 45 -2.30 -8.79 9.99
N GLY A 46 -2.62 -9.98 10.47
CA GLY A 46 -1.75 -11.14 10.31
C GLY A 46 -1.43 -11.45 8.84
N ALA A 47 -2.35 -11.15 7.92
CA ALA A 47 -2.12 -11.31 6.49
C ALA A 47 -0.99 -10.40 5.97
N VAL A 48 -1.06 -9.10 6.24
CA VAL A 48 -0.04 -8.13 5.77
C VAL A 48 1.31 -8.39 6.44
N ARG A 49 1.32 -8.74 7.73
CA ARG A 49 2.54 -9.15 8.43
C ARG A 49 3.16 -10.41 7.81
N LYS A 50 2.34 -11.41 7.48
CA LYS A 50 2.80 -12.62 6.79
C LYS A 50 3.36 -12.31 5.40
N MET A 51 2.75 -11.40 4.64
CA MET A 51 3.30 -10.94 3.36
C MET A 51 4.69 -10.32 3.54
N LYS A 52 4.89 -9.45 4.56
CA LYS A 52 6.21 -8.87 4.86
C LYS A 52 7.24 -9.94 5.21
N GLU A 53 6.88 -10.92 6.05
CA GLU A 53 7.76 -12.05 6.39
C GLU A 53 8.22 -12.81 5.14
N ILE A 54 7.29 -13.11 4.23
CA ILE A 54 7.57 -13.84 2.98
C ILE A 54 8.47 -13.00 2.05
N ILE A 55 8.23 -11.70 1.94
CA ILE A 55 9.07 -10.81 1.13
C ILE A 55 10.49 -10.73 1.72
N VAL A 56 10.62 -10.50 3.02
CA VAL A 56 11.91 -10.36 3.71
C VAL A 56 12.70 -11.68 3.71
N SER A 57 12.03 -12.83 3.72
CA SER A 57 12.72 -14.13 3.61
C SER A 57 13.40 -14.36 2.26
N GLY A 58 13.09 -13.53 1.25
CA GLY A 58 13.59 -13.68 -0.11
C GLY A 58 12.90 -14.79 -0.91
N GLU A 59 11.87 -15.44 -0.37
CA GLU A 59 11.18 -16.58 -0.98
C GLU A 59 10.55 -16.22 -2.33
N LEU A 60 10.14 -14.97 -2.53
CA LEU A 60 9.56 -14.49 -3.78
C LEU A 60 10.62 -14.15 -4.83
N GLY A 61 11.88 -13.95 -4.43
CA GLY A 61 12.92 -13.41 -5.31
C GLY A 61 12.74 -11.91 -5.53
N GLN A 62 13.16 -11.40 -6.70
CA GLN A 62 13.02 -9.99 -7.05
C GLN A 62 11.55 -9.65 -7.32
N LEU A 63 11.05 -8.62 -6.65
CA LEU A 63 9.69 -8.14 -6.86
C LEU A 63 9.60 -7.36 -8.16
N TYR A 64 8.54 -7.60 -8.93
CA TYR A 64 8.30 -6.95 -10.21
C TYR A 64 7.14 -5.96 -10.14
N TYR A 65 6.03 -6.37 -9.53
CA TYR A 65 4.86 -5.51 -9.45
C TYR A 65 3.99 -5.80 -8.23
N PHE A 66 3.17 -4.80 -7.90
CA PHE A 66 2.11 -4.87 -6.89
C PHE A 66 0.82 -4.36 -7.52
N ASP A 67 -0.17 -5.24 -7.69
CA ASP A 67 -1.50 -4.88 -8.18
C ASP A 67 -2.51 -4.97 -7.04
N SER A 68 -3.24 -3.87 -6.78
CA SER A 68 -4.33 -3.86 -5.81
C SER A 68 -5.64 -3.45 -6.45
N VAL A 69 -6.69 -4.19 -6.10
CA VAL A 69 -8.08 -3.90 -6.46
C VAL A 69 -8.88 -3.72 -5.18
N ARG A 70 -9.38 -2.50 -4.95
CA ARG A 70 -10.24 -2.15 -3.83
C ARG A 70 -11.49 -1.48 -4.34
N ILE A 71 -12.53 -2.27 -4.54
CA ILE A 71 -13.79 -1.86 -5.16
C ILE A 71 -15.00 -2.36 -4.37
N ASN A 72 -16.04 -1.55 -4.28
CA ASN A 72 -17.33 -1.88 -3.66
C ASN A 72 -18.38 -0.82 -4.00
N LEU A 73 -19.66 -1.10 -3.72
CA LEU A 73 -20.62 -0.01 -3.58
C LEU A 73 -20.30 0.76 -2.32
N GLY A 74 -19.67 1.93 -2.50
CA GLY A 74 -19.22 2.78 -1.41
C GLY A 74 -20.32 3.71 -0.90
N LEU A 75 -20.13 4.20 0.33
CA LEU A 75 -20.82 5.40 0.78
C LEU A 75 -20.12 6.58 0.11
N PHE A 76 -20.80 7.24 -0.83
CA PHE A 76 -20.28 8.45 -1.46
C PHE A 76 -20.07 9.50 -0.39
N GLN A 77 -18.83 9.90 -0.19
CA GLN A 77 -18.48 11.01 0.68
C GLN A 77 -18.77 12.32 -0.04
N HIS A 78 -19.12 13.38 0.72
CA HIS A 78 -19.42 14.68 0.14
C HIS A 78 -18.20 15.58 0.05
N ASP A 79 -17.16 15.27 0.79
CA ASP A 79 -15.99 16.10 1.05
C ASP A 79 -14.67 15.49 0.56
N ILE A 80 -14.63 14.19 0.28
CA ILE A 80 -13.45 13.49 -0.23
C ILE A 80 -13.79 12.62 -1.43
N ASN A 81 -12.81 12.34 -2.28
CA ASN A 81 -12.96 11.43 -3.41
C ASN A 81 -12.53 9.99 -3.05
N VAL A 82 -12.75 9.07 -3.99
CA VAL A 82 -12.42 7.64 -3.83
C VAL A 82 -10.94 7.40 -3.49
N ILE A 83 -10.06 8.29 -3.93
CA ILE A 83 -8.61 8.14 -3.70
C ILE A 83 -8.29 8.41 -2.23
N TRP A 84 -8.73 9.53 -1.69
CA TRP A 84 -8.50 9.91 -0.29
C TRP A 84 -9.18 8.96 0.70
N ASP A 85 -10.28 8.31 0.29
CA ASP A 85 -10.95 7.31 1.14
C ASP A 85 -10.26 5.94 1.10
N LEU A 86 -10.00 5.39 -0.10
CA LEU A 86 -9.57 4.01 -0.26
C LEU A 86 -8.06 3.83 -0.38
N ALA A 87 -7.36 4.74 -1.10
CA ALA A 87 -5.93 4.56 -1.36
C ALA A 87 -5.05 4.57 -0.11
N PRO A 88 -5.33 5.32 0.99
CA PRO A 88 -4.49 5.28 2.19
C PRO A 88 -4.25 3.86 2.72
N HIS A 89 -5.22 2.97 2.59
CA HIS A 89 -5.08 1.58 3.02
C HIS A 89 -4.06 0.82 2.17
N ASP A 90 -4.15 0.91 0.85
CA ASP A 90 -3.25 0.19 -0.06
C ASP A 90 -1.87 0.84 -0.09
N LEU A 91 -1.79 2.17 0.01
CA LEU A 91 -0.54 2.90 0.08
C LEU A 91 0.24 2.60 1.36
N SER A 92 -0.43 2.51 2.51
CA SER A 92 0.22 2.15 3.77
C SER A 92 0.72 0.70 3.76
N ILE A 93 -0.03 -0.23 3.16
CA ILE A 93 0.42 -1.61 2.95
C ILE A 93 1.65 -1.62 2.05
N LEU A 94 1.61 -0.90 0.95
CA LEU A 94 2.71 -0.81 -0.01
C LEU A 94 3.98 -0.22 0.64
N ASP A 95 3.85 0.89 1.38
CA ASP A 95 4.94 1.52 2.14
C ASP A 95 5.55 0.56 3.18
N PHE A 96 4.72 -0.23 3.85
CA PHE A 96 5.17 -1.23 4.81
C PHE A 96 5.89 -2.41 4.15
N LEU A 97 5.40 -2.88 3.01
CA LEU A 97 5.95 -4.06 2.34
C LEU A 97 7.24 -3.75 1.58
N ILE A 98 7.31 -2.60 0.92
CA ILE A 98 8.38 -2.22 -0.03
C ILE A 98 9.29 -1.16 0.61
N GLU A 99 10.56 -1.49 0.76
CA GLU A 99 11.54 -0.61 1.42
C GLU A 99 12.06 0.50 0.49
N THR A 100 11.97 0.29 -0.83
CA THR A 100 12.37 1.28 -1.83
C THR A 100 11.37 2.43 -1.86
N LYS A 101 11.86 3.66 -2.01
CA LYS A 101 11.00 4.83 -2.12
C LYS A 101 10.38 4.94 -3.51
N PRO A 102 9.10 5.33 -3.62
CA PRO A 102 8.49 5.62 -4.91
C PRO A 102 9.11 6.87 -5.54
N ILE A 103 9.17 6.89 -6.87
CA ILE A 103 9.78 7.98 -7.65
C ILE A 103 8.72 8.96 -8.15
N GLN A 104 7.69 8.41 -8.78
CA GLN A 104 6.63 9.20 -9.41
C GLN A 104 5.33 8.42 -9.47
N VAL A 105 4.23 9.16 -9.69
CA VAL A 105 2.89 8.61 -9.84
C VAL A 105 2.20 9.18 -11.06
N SER A 106 1.42 8.34 -11.74
CA SER A 106 0.45 8.74 -12.75
C SER A 106 -0.93 8.18 -12.39
N ALA A 107 -1.99 8.97 -12.63
CA ALA A 107 -3.33 8.56 -12.25
C ALA A 107 -4.41 9.13 -13.16
N LYS A 108 -5.46 8.35 -13.39
CA LYS A 108 -6.71 8.79 -14.03
C LYS A 108 -7.86 8.56 -13.08
N GLY A 109 -8.70 9.55 -12.95
CA GLY A 109 -9.94 9.50 -12.18
C GLY A 109 -11.14 9.93 -13.00
N ALA A 110 -12.31 9.46 -12.62
CA ALA A 110 -13.56 9.86 -13.26
C ALA A 110 -14.68 10.01 -12.22
N CYS A 111 -15.54 11.01 -12.47
CA CYS A 111 -16.77 11.23 -11.72
C CYS A 111 -17.96 10.84 -12.58
N HIS A 112 -18.63 9.74 -12.24
CA HIS A 112 -19.85 9.28 -12.94
C HIS A 112 -21.14 9.61 -12.18
N ALA A 113 -21.03 9.85 -10.87
CA ALA A 113 -22.18 10.16 -10.03
C ALA A 113 -21.74 11.07 -8.87
N GLY A 114 -22.61 11.99 -8.50
CA GLY A 114 -22.41 12.84 -7.32
C GLY A 114 -21.94 14.27 -7.64
N ASN A 115 -21.04 14.78 -6.84
CA ASN A 115 -20.71 16.18 -6.64
C ASN A 115 -19.44 16.67 -7.38
N GLY A 116 -18.99 15.96 -8.40
CA GLY A 116 -17.78 16.33 -9.16
C GLY A 116 -16.49 15.71 -8.60
N LEU A 117 -16.58 14.89 -7.53
CA LEU A 117 -15.45 14.13 -6.98
C LEU A 117 -15.31 12.78 -7.68
N GLU A 118 -14.08 12.35 -7.89
CA GLU A 118 -13.79 11.07 -8.50
C GLU A 118 -14.35 9.93 -7.66
N ASN A 119 -15.10 9.02 -8.31
CA ASN A 119 -15.66 7.81 -7.71
C ASN A 119 -15.09 6.52 -8.31
N ILE A 120 -14.22 6.64 -9.28
CA ILE A 120 -13.33 5.61 -9.80
C ILE A 120 -11.96 6.23 -10.09
N ALA A 121 -10.89 5.52 -9.77
CA ALA A 121 -9.53 5.92 -10.10
C ALA A 121 -8.62 4.72 -10.35
N TYR A 122 -7.65 4.93 -11.24
CA TYR A 122 -6.54 4.04 -11.53
C TYR A 122 -5.25 4.81 -11.27
N VAL A 123 -4.41 4.24 -10.42
CA VAL A 123 -3.16 4.88 -9.97
C VAL A 123 -2.00 3.96 -10.29
N THR A 124 -0.96 4.49 -10.89
CA THR A 124 0.30 3.76 -11.14
C THR A 124 1.43 4.50 -10.46
N ILE A 125 2.21 3.78 -9.65
CA ILE A 125 3.34 4.31 -8.89
C ILE A 125 4.59 3.60 -9.37
N GLU A 126 5.61 4.37 -9.76
CA GLU A 126 6.88 3.86 -10.23
C GLU A 126 7.94 3.95 -9.13
N TYR A 127 8.75 2.90 -9.03
CA TYR A 127 9.85 2.76 -8.10
C TYR A 127 11.16 2.58 -8.85
N ALA A 128 12.29 2.64 -8.14
CA ALA A 128 13.56 2.20 -8.68
C ALA A 128 13.50 0.71 -9.08
N ASP A 129 14.46 0.26 -9.88
CA ASP A 129 14.62 -1.14 -10.29
C ASP A 129 13.42 -1.72 -11.06
N ASN A 130 12.70 -0.86 -11.79
CA ASN A 130 11.52 -1.24 -12.59
C ASN A 130 10.38 -1.89 -11.79
N PHE A 131 10.35 -1.75 -10.46
CA PHE A 131 9.18 -2.14 -9.69
C PHE A 131 8.05 -1.14 -9.91
N ILE A 132 6.84 -1.66 -10.17
CA ILE A 132 5.65 -0.86 -10.43
C ILE A 132 4.50 -1.28 -9.53
N ALA A 133 3.77 -0.31 -8.96
CA ALA A 133 2.53 -0.57 -8.24
C ALA A 133 1.33 0.02 -8.97
N HIS A 134 0.23 -0.73 -9.01
CA HIS A 134 -1.02 -0.30 -9.62
C HIS A 134 -2.18 -0.48 -8.65
N LEU A 135 -3.03 0.55 -8.53
CA LEU A 135 -4.23 0.51 -7.68
C LEU A 135 -5.48 0.82 -8.51
N HIS A 136 -6.47 -0.04 -8.40
CA HIS A 136 -7.82 0.19 -8.90
C HIS A 136 -8.77 0.46 -7.73
N LEU A 137 -9.27 1.68 -7.67
CA LEU A 137 -10.15 2.19 -6.62
C LEU A 137 -11.51 2.54 -7.20
N ASN A 138 -12.60 2.04 -6.61
CA ASN A 138 -13.92 2.24 -7.21
C ASN A 138 -15.05 2.10 -6.18
N TRP A 139 -15.95 3.08 -6.12
CA TRP A 139 -17.16 3.07 -5.31
C TRP A 139 -18.41 2.59 -6.05
N LEU A 140 -18.34 2.39 -7.38
CA LEU A 140 -19.50 2.08 -8.22
C LEU A 140 -19.72 0.59 -8.42
N SER A 141 -18.81 -0.27 -7.94
CA SER A 141 -18.89 -1.70 -8.18
C SER A 141 -19.91 -2.39 -7.28
N PRO A 142 -20.90 -3.10 -7.83
CA PRO A 142 -21.81 -3.93 -7.04
C PRO A 142 -21.11 -5.13 -6.38
N LEU A 143 -19.95 -5.51 -6.90
CA LEU A 143 -19.09 -6.53 -6.32
C LEU A 143 -18.09 -5.88 -5.38
N LYS A 144 -17.97 -6.42 -4.17
CA LYS A 144 -16.88 -6.04 -3.25
C LYS A 144 -15.66 -6.90 -3.55
N VAL A 145 -14.55 -6.26 -3.93
CA VAL A 145 -13.27 -6.92 -4.14
C VAL A 145 -12.20 -6.18 -3.34
N ARG A 146 -11.39 -6.94 -2.60
CA ARG A 146 -10.17 -6.48 -1.93
C ARG A 146 -9.09 -7.52 -2.18
N LYS A 147 -8.35 -7.34 -3.25
CA LYS A 147 -7.37 -8.31 -3.70
C LYS A 147 -6.08 -7.63 -4.08
N THR A 148 -4.96 -8.20 -3.60
CA THR A 148 -3.62 -7.77 -3.96
C THR A 148 -2.86 -8.92 -4.58
N ILE A 149 -2.10 -8.63 -5.63
CA ILE A 149 -1.21 -9.57 -6.31
C ILE A 149 0.20 -8.97 -6.26
N ILE A 150 1.17 -9.75 -5.82
CA ILE A 150 2.58 -9.41 -5.87
C ILE A 150 3.27 -10.40 -6.81
N GLY A 151 3.68 -9.89 -7.97
CA GLY A 151 4.44 -10.67 -8.93
C GLY A 151 5.94 -10.50 -8.71
N SER A 152 6.68 -11.58 -8.89
CA SER A 152 8.13 -11.60 -8.66
C SER A 152 8.82 -12.67 -9.49
N SER A 153 10.14 -12.74 -9.41
CA SER A 153 10.95 -13.64 -10.26
C SER A 153 10.74 -15.12 -9.95
N GLU A 154 10.52 -15.46 -8.68
CA GLU A 154 10.45 -16.86 -8.24
C GLU A 154 9.03 -17.34 -8.04
N LYS A 155 8.21 -16.59 -7.33
CA LYS A 155 6.84 -16.97 -6.97
C LYS A 155 5.90 -15.78 -7.08
N MET A 156 4.60 -16.05 -7.09
CA MET A 156 3.57 -15.01 -7.04
C MET A 156 2.76 -15.14 -5.77
N LEU A 157 2.55 -14.04 -5.08
CA LEU A 157 1.70 -13.96 -3.91
C LEU A 157 0.35 -13.34 -4.28
N VAL A 158 -0.73 -13.96 -3.86
CA VAL A 158 -2.09 -13.41 -3.97
C VAL A 158 -2.68 -13.30 -2.57
N TRP A 159 -3.08 -12.10 -2.20
CA TRP A 159 -3.87 -11.83 -1.00
C TRP A 159 -5.29 -11.44 -1.37
N ASN A 160 -6.27 -12.14 -0.81
CA ASN A 160 -7.69 -11.81 -0.88
C ASN A 160 -8.21 -11.54 0.54
N ASP A 161 -8.43 -10.28 0.88
CA ASP A 161 -8.85 -9.88 2.22
C ASP A 161 -10.25 -10.40 2.60
N LEU A 162 -11.08 -10.64 1.61
CA LEU A 162 -12.46 -11.12 1.81
C LEU A 162 -12.54 -12.64 1.98
N GLU A 163 -11.47 -13.36 1.69
CA GLU A 163 -11.42 -14.81 1.87
C GLU A 163 -11.26 -15.15 3.35
N PRO A 164 -12.18 -15.93 3.95
CA PRO A 164 -12.12 -16.17 5.40
C PRO A 164 -10.99 -17.11 5.83
N ALA A 165 -10.66 -18.12 5.03
CA ALA A 165 -9.75 -19.19 5.41
C ALA A 165 -8.39 -19.15 4.70
N GLU A 166 -8.39 -18.86 3.40
CA GLU A 166 -7.21 -18.94 2.54
C GLU A 166 -6.81 -17.56 2.01
N LYS A 167 -6.66 -16.60 2.92
CA LYS A 167 -6.40 -15.19 2.57
C LYS A 167 -5.18 -14.99 1.70
N ILE A 168 -4.09 -15.75 1.93
CA ILE A 168 -2.86 -15.68 1.15
C ILE A 168 -2.65 -17.00 0.44
N LYS A 169 -2.35 -16.92 -0.85
CA LYS A 169 -1.91 -18.04 -1.69
C LYS A 169 -0.58 -17.70 -2.34
N ILE A 170 0.36 -18.62 -2.23
CA ILE A 170 1.66 -18.51 -2.88
C ILE A 170 1.69 -19.51 -4.04
N TYR A 171 1.91 -18.99 -5.23
CA TYR A 171 2.00 -19.77 -6.45
C TYR A 171 3.47 -19.96 -6.82
N ASP A 172 3.95 -21.19 -6.75
CA ASP A 172 5.28 -21.56 -7.24
C ASP A 172 5.24 -21.78 -8.76
N LYS A 173 4.94 -20.68 -9.46
CA LYS A 173 4.85 -20.63 -10.92
C LYS A 173 5.59 -19.40 -11.41
N GLY A 174 6.34 -19.56 -12.47
CA GLY A 174 7.14 -18.46 -12.99
C GLY A 174 7.55 -18.68 -14.45
N ILE A 175 8.21 -17.66 -14.97
CA ILE A 175 8.80 -17.66 -16.30
C ILE A 175 10.29 -17.83 -16.12
N MET A 176 10.88 -18.83 -16.77
CA MET A 176 12.33 -18.95 -16.88
C MET A 176 12.75 -18.42 -18.24
N VAL A 177 13.56 -17.37 -18.24
CA VAL A 177 14.24 -16.88 -19.43
C VAL A 177 15.61 -17.55 -19.46
N LYS A 178 15.86 -18.40 -20.42
CA LYS A 178 17.20 -18.92 -20.66
C LYS A 178 17.94 -17.94 -21.57
N ASP A 179 18.96 -17.29 -21.05
CA ASP A 179 20.00 -16.66 -21.84
C ASP A 179 20.89 -17.78 -22.44
N GLU A 180 20.45 -18.38 -23.50
CA GLU A 180 21.39 -19.07 -24.38
C GLU A 180 22.07 -17.98 -25.24
N GLU A 181 23.39 -18.00 -25.23
CA GLU A 181 24.28 -17.08 -25.93
C GLU A 181 23.68 -16.55 -27.25
N MET A 182 23.52 -15.23 -27.30
CA MET A 182 22.79 -14.48 -28.32
C MET A 182 23.35 -14.57 -29.76
N GLU A 183 24.14 -15.58 -30.09
CA GLU A 183 24.85 -15.57 -31.39
C GLU A 183 24.15 -16.32 -32.53
N GLU A 184 23.20 -17.20 -32.31
CA GLU A 184 22.70 -17.94 -33.51
C GLU A 184 21.19 -17.84 -33.84
N ARG A 185 20.26 -17.39 -33.01
CA ARG A 185 18.83 -17.45 -33.43
C ARG A 185 17.88 -16.37 -32.98
N GLY A 186 18.25 -15.30 -32.34
CA GLY A 186 17.32 -14.18 -32.08
C GLY A 186 15.93 -14.56 -31.43
N ARG A 187 15.80 -15.72 -30.79
CA ARG A 187 14.58 -16.18 -30.15
C ARG A 187 14.82 -16.29 -28.66
N LEU A 188 14.12 -15.44 -27.91
CA LEU A 188 14.00 -15.57 -26.47
C LEU A 188 13.31 -16.92 -26.18
N LEU A 189 14.02 -17.89 -25.61
CA LEU A 189 13.41 -19.14 -25.17
C LEU A 189 12.78 -18.92 -23.79
N VAL A 190 11.50 -18.72 -23.79
CA VAL A 190 10.69 -18.62 -22.56
C VAL A 190 10.15 -20.02 -22.22
N SER A 191 10.49 -20.53 -21.05
CA SER A 191 9.87 -21.73 -20.51
C SER A 191 9.02 -21.39 -19.27
N TYR A 192 7.92 -22.09 -19.11
CA TYR A 192 7.04 -21.91 -17.96
C TYR A 192 7.37 -22.94 -16.88
N ARG A 193 7.62 -22.46 -15.66
CA ARG A 193 7.74 -23.31 -14.49
C ARG A 193 6.36 -23.53 -13.89
N SER A 194 5.99 -24.79 -13.66
CA SER A 194 4.76 -25.18 -12.95
C SER A 194 5.15 -25.85 -11.64
N GLY A 195 4.64 -25.33 -10.54
CA GLY A 195 4.86 -25.86 -9.19
C GLY A 195 3.58 -25.81 -8.37
N ASP A 196 3.73 -25.98 -7.07
CA ASP A 196 2.63 -26.07 -6.11
C ASP A 196 1.99 -24.70 -5.81
N ILE A 197 0.81 -24.77 -5.22
CA ILE A 197 0.16 -23.63 -4.58
C ILE A 197 0.04 -23.98 -3.11
N TYR A 198 0.52 -23.10 -2.23
CA TYR A 198 0.34 -23.30 -0.81
C TYR A 198 -0.26 -22.09 -0.12
N VAL A 199 -0.90 -22.35 1.02
CA VAL A 199 -1.59 -21.39 1.86
C VAL A 199 -0.83 -21.30 3.19
N PRO A 200 -0.14 -20.20 3.48
CA PRO A 200 0.56 -20.05 4.76
C PRO A 200 -0.43 -19.83 5.90
N HIS A 201 -0.07 -20.29 7.09
CA HIS A 201 -0.79 -19.98 8.31
C HIS A 201 -0.70 -18.47 8.61
N ILE A 202 -1.82 -17.88 8.99
CA ILE A 202 -1.95 -16.44 9.30
C ILE A 202 -2.46 -16.31 10.74
N ASP A 203 -1.82 -15.42 11.50
CA ASP A 203 -2.31 -15.01 12.82
C ASP A 203 -3.69 -14.33 12.68
N GLN A 204 -4.65 -14.76 13.50
CA GLN A 204 -6.03 -14.26 13.49
C GLN A 204 -6.28 -13.18 14.55
N THR A 205 -5.24 -12.71 15.23
CA THR A 205 -5.38 -11.66 16.25
C THR A 205 -5.97 -10.39 15.61
N GLU A 206 -6.91 -9.76 16.29
CA GLU A 206 -7.57 -8.57 15.81
C GLU A 206 -6.57 -7.41 15.62
N ALA A 207 -6.51 -6.87 14.42
CA ALA A 207 -5.53 -5.86 14.01
C ALA A 207 -5.58 -4.57 14.85
N LEU A 208 -6.79 -4.11 15.21
CA LEU A 208 -6.96 -2.92 16.03
C LEU A 208 -6.37 -3.12 17.43
N SER A 209 -6.58 -4.29 18.04
CA SER A 209 -5.99 -4.65 19.33
C SER A 209 -4.46 -4.67 19.26
N VAL A 210 -3.89 -5.25 18.18
CA VAL A 210 -2.44 -5.26 17.95
C VAL A 210 -1.90 -3.84 17.79
N MET A 211 -2.57 -2.99 17.03
CA MET A 211 -2.19 -1.60 16.79
C MET A 211 -2.18 -0.77 18.07
N ILE A 212 -3.23 -0.86 18.89
CA ILE A 212 -3.32 -0.13 20.17
C ILE A 212 -2.22 -0.61 21.14
N THR A 213 -1.97 -1.92 21.18
CA THR A 213 -0.90 -2.50 21.99
C THR A 213 0.47 -2.00 21.55
N GLU A 214 0.70 -1.93 20.23
CA GLU A 214 1.91 -1.36 19.64
C GLU A 214 2.09 0.11 20.06
N PHE A 215 1.05 0.94 19.93
CA PHE A 215 1.12 2.34 20.35
C PHE A 215 1.50 2.50 21.83
N ALA A 216 0.86 1.72 22.71
CA ALA A 216 1.18 1.74 24.13
C ALA A 216 2.61 1.27 24.44
N SER A 217 3.10 0.26 23.72
CA SER A 217 4.47 -0.24 23.85
C SER A 217 5.49 0.77 23.35
N CYS A 218 5.25 1.43 22.22
CA CYS A 218 6.11 2.48 21.69
C CYS A 218 6.29 3.64 22.66
N ILE A 219 5.21 4.03 23.36
CA ILE A 219 5.27 5.06 24.41
C ILE A 219 6.14 4.60 25.59
N LYS A 220 5.98 3.35 26.05
CA LYS A 220 6.68 2.81 27.21
C LYS A 220 8.16 2.57 26.97
N GLU A 221 8.50 2.14 25.76
CA GLU A 221 9.82 1.69 25.33
C GLU A 221 10.61 2.80 24.63
N ASP A 222 9.99 3.96 24.43
CA ASP A 222 10.53 5.11 23.69
C ASP A 222 11.11 4.72 22.30
N ARG A 223 10.32 3.96 21.55
CA ARG A 223 10.67 3.51 20.19
C ARG A 223 9.63 3.96 19.17
N GLN A 224 10.04 4.06 17.93
CA GLN A 224 9.13 4.39 16.83
C GLN A 224 8.08 3.31 16.61
N ALA A 225 6.86 3.75 16.28
CA ALA A 225 5.78 2.88 15.87
C ALA A 225 5.96 2.43 14.41
N LEU A 226 5.39 1.28 14.07
CA LEU A 226 5.39 0.76 12.70
C LEU A 226 4.72 1.73 11.70
N THR A 227 3.64 2.37 12.13
CA THR A 227 2.89 3.35 11.33
C THR A 227 2.97 4.73 11.98
N ASP A 228 4.21 5.19 12.22
CA ASP A 228 4.49 6.49 12.82
C ASP A 228 4.04 7.66 11.91
N GLY A 229 4.26 8.88 12.38
CA GLY A 229 3.92 10.09 11.62
C GLY A 229 4.63 10.18 10.27
N GLU A 230 5.88 9.67 10.17
CA GLU A 230 6.63 9.66 8.91
C GLU A 230 5.99 8.70 7.89
N ALA A 231 5.53 7.52 8.32
CA ALA A 231 4.79 6.60 7.46
C ALA A 231 3.49 7.24 6.97
N GLY A 232 2.77 7.93 7.86
CA GLY A 232 1.56 8.68 7.48
C GLY A 232 1.87 9.81 6.49
N LEU A 233 2.99 10.51 6.65
CA LEU A 233 3.43 11.58 5.76
C LEU A 233 3.77 11.05 4.36
N ARG A 234 4.48 9.92 4.24
CA ARG A 234 4.77 9.29 2.94
C ARG A 234 3.48 8.93 2.19
N VAL A 235 2.47 8.43 2.89
CA VAL A 235 1.14 8.18 2.29
C VAL A 235 0.51 9.47 1.79
N LEU A 236 0.56 10.57 2.56
CA LEU A 236 0.04 11.88 2.13
C LEU A 236 0.75 12.43 0.88
N GLN A 237 2.07 12.28 0.81
CA GLN A 237 2.86 12.71 -0.35
C GLN A 237 2.41 12.00 -1.63
N ILE A 238 2.18 10.68 -1.58
CA ILE A 238 1.68 9.92 -2.72
C ILE A 238 0.24 10.34 -3.07
N LEU A 239 -0.64 10.53 -2.08
CA LEU A 239 -2.02 11.00 -2.30
C LEU A 239 -2.03 12.35 -3.00
N LYS A 240 -1.19 13.29 -2.55
CA LYS A 240 -1.09 14.63 -3.14
C LYS A 240 -0.58 14.59 -4.57
N ALA A 241 0.47 13.82 -4.84
CA ALA A 241 1.00 13.62 -6.17
C ALA A 241 -0.04 12.95 -7.10
N THR A 242 -0.82 11.98 -6.58
CA THR A 242 -1.92 11.34 -7.31
C THR A 242 -3.01 12.35 -7.71
N GLU A 243 -3.41 13.22 -6.79
CA GLU A 243 -4.37 14.29 -7.07
C GLU A 243 -3.85 15.26 -8.14
N GLN A 244 -2.58 15.65 -8.06
CA GLN A 244 -1.94 16.48 -9.06
C GLN A 244 -1.89 15.81 -10.43
N SER A 245 -1.58 14.53 -10.49
CA SER A 245 -1.57 13.77 -11.74
C SER A 245 -2.94 13.77 -12.41
N ILE A 246 -4.02 13.53 -11.66
CA ILE A 246 -5.38 13.57 -12.20
C ILE A 246 -5.71 14.97 -12.76
N LYS A 247 -5.39 16.04 -12.01
CA LYS A 247 -5.58 17.42 -12.45
C LYS A 247 -4.79 17.77 -13.72
N ASN A 248 -3.65 17.10 -13.91
CA ASN A 248 -2.77 17.24 -15.07
C ASN A 248 -3.00 16.17 -16.14
N ASP A 249 -4.23 15.67 -16.23
CA ASP A 249 -4.66 14.69 -17.24
C ASP A 249 -3.84 13.38 -17.24
N GLY A 250 -3.38 12.94 -16.08
CA GLY A 250 -2.63 11.71 -15.88
C GLY A 250 -1.13 11.80 -16.17
N ALA A 251 -0.59 13.00 -16.24
CA ALA A 251 0.85 13.20 -16.36
C ALA A 251 1.59 12.62 -15.14
N ASN A 252 2.81 12.14 -15.35
CA ASN A 252 3.69 11.72 -14.28
C ASN A 252 4.02 12.89 -13.34
N VAL A 253 3.85 12.68 -12.06
CA VAL A 253 4.16 13.66 -10.99
C VAL A 253 5.19 13.05 -10.06
N PRO A 254 6.36 13.70 -9.86
CA PRO A 254 7.35 13.25 -8.88
C PRO A 254 6.78 13.25 -7.46
N ILE A 255 7.16 12.25 -6.66
CA ILE A 255 6.82 12.17 -5.23
C ILE A 255 7.99 12.79 -4.47
N GLN A 256 7.67 13.80 -3.65
CA GLN A 256 8.66 14.59 -2.89
C GLN A 256 8.87 14.01 -1.50
#